data_3524b8c7aca8fef23f052175f9db1396
#
_entry.id   3524b8c7aca8fef23f052175f9db1396
#
_cell.length_a   1.000
_cell.length_b   1.000
_cell.length_c   1.000
_cell.angle_alpha   90.00
_cell.angle_beta   90.00
_cell.angle_gamma   90.00
#
_symmetry.space_group_name_H-M   'P 1'
#
loop_
_entity.id
_entity.type
_entity.pdbx_description
1 polymer ?
#
loop_
_entity_poly.entity_id
_entity_poly.type
_entity_poly.pdbx_seq_one_letter_code
_entity_poly.pdbx_strand_id
1 'polypeptide(L)'
;MKRYNNLYAKIYSLENIALAHKNARKGKRYYSEVKMVDANPLKYFKKIQVMLKEKTFRNSRYDVFIRNCNGKEREIFKLPYFPDRIIHHCIMNIVEPIWVRTLIKDTYSSLKGRGIHSGVKRIKKALKDRDTTQYCLKMDVRKFYPSIDHDILKRILQKKIKDEDLLWLLNEIIDSTGGVPIGNYLSQYFGNLYLSSLDHWLKEDKQCKYYFRYCDDMVILHSDKEHLSEMRKDIAEYLSINLNLELKENWQVFPVDKRGIDFLGYRFFHDYTLLRKGTAKRFKQRIRQIKKSYRTLRPVNILSGIMSYWGWMKYADCHRLQFKYIDRRIKGIAREICERDGISNPVGHVYG
;
A
#
# COMPACT_ATOMS: atom_id res chain seq x y z
N MET A 1 18.01 -2.78 21.92
CA MET A 1 16.90 -3.19 21.01
C MET A 1 17.12 -4.64 20.56
N LYS A 2 16.07 -5.52 20.56
CA LYS A 2 16.21 -6.95 20.15
C LYS A 2 16.52 -7.04 18.64
N ARG A 3 17.59 -7.78 18.29
CA ARG A 3 17.99 -8.12 16.92
C ARG A 3 17.73 -9.61 16.66
N TYR A 4 17.37 -9.97 15.44
CA TYR A 4 17.00 -11.32 15.05
C TYR A 4 18.14 -11.98 14.26
N ASN A 5 18.43 -13.24 14.58
CA ASN A 5 19.43 -14.08 13.91
C ASN A 5 18.80 -15.43 13.50
N ASN A 6 19.54 -16.26 12.76
CA ASN A 6 19.16 -17.61 12.34
C ASN A 6 17.82 -17.64 11.59
N LEU A 7 17.61 -16.65 10.70
CA LEU A 7 16.42 -16.51 9.86
C LEU A 7 16.62 -17.13 8.48
N TYR A 8 17.85 -17.08 7.95
CA TYR A 8 18.16 -17.41 6.57
C TYR A 8 17.81 -18.85 6.22
N ALA A 9 18.15 -19.82 7.07
CA ALA A 9 17.81 -21.23 6.87
C ALA A 9 16.29 -21.46 6.70
N LYS A 10 15.46 -20.67 7.40
CA LYS A 10 14.01 -20.72 7.27
C LYS A 10 13.54 -20.18 5.91
N ILE A 11 14.28 -19.24 5.30
CA ILE A 11 13.92 -18.63 4.02
C ILE A 11 14.01 -19.66 2.89
N TYR A 12 15.07 -20.48 2.86
CA TYR A 12 15.26 -21.48 1.82
C TYR A 12 14.74 -22.88 2.18
N SER A 13 13.99 -23.04 3.26
CA SER A 13 13.29 -24.31 3.52
C SER A 13 12.26 -24.61 2.43
N LEU A 14 12.11 -25.87 2.05
CA LEU A 14 11.17 -26.26 0.98
C LEU A 14 9.73 -25.91 1.36
N GLU A 15 9.37 -26.03 2.63
CA GLU A 15 8.05 -25.65 3.16
C GLU A 15 7.79 -24.15 2.95
N ASN A 16 8.78 -23.30 3.24
CA ASN A 16 8.64 -21.86 3.04
C ASN A 16 8.58 -21.50 1.56
N ILE A 17 9.37 -22.15 0.70
CA ILE A 17 9.34 -21.95 -0.75
C ILE A 17 7.96 -22.35 -1.32
N ALA A 18 7.39 -23.47 -0.88
CA ALA A 18 6.05 -23.90 -1.26
C ALA A 18 4.96 -22.88 -0.82
N LEU A 19 5.06 -22.39 0.41
CA LEU A 19 4.17 -21.33 0.94
C LEU A 19 4.34 -20.03 0.14
N ALA A 20 5.56 -19.65 -0.17
CA ALA A 20 5.88 -18.47 -0.97
C ALA A 20 5.28 -18.56 -2.38
N HIS A 21 5.44 -19.71 -3.06
CA HIS A 21 4.80 -19.96 -4.34
C HIS A 21 3.27 -19.87 -4.25
N LYS A 22 2.64 -20.54 -3.24
CA LYS A 22 1.20 -20.45 -2.98
C LYS A 22 0.71 -19.00 -2.83
N ASN A 23 1.49 -18.16 -2.16
CA ASN A 23 1.15 -16.74 -1.95
C ASN A 23 1.41 -15.91 -3.22
N ALA A 24 2.54 -16.11 -3.89
CA ALA A 24 2.96 -15.35 -5.08
C ALA A 24 2.01 -15.51 -6.27
N ARG A 25 1.44 -16.73 -6.47
CA ARG A 25 0.54 -17.04 -7.60
C ARG A 25 -0.91 -16.56 -7.42
N LYS A 26 -1.29 -16.03 -6.26
CA LYS A 26 -2.67 -15.54 -6.04
C LYS A 26 -3.04 -14.49 -7.08
N GLY A 27 -4.15 -14.70 -7.82
CA GLY A 27 -4.61 -13.83 -8.89
C GLY A 27 -3.75 -13.84 -10.17
N LYS A 28 -2.78 -14.78 -10.31
CA LYS A 28 -1.84 -14.87 -11.44
C LYS A 28 -1.73 -16.27 -12.06
N ARG A 29 -2.63 -17.20 -11.70
CA ARG A 29 -2.59 -18.60 -12.18
C ARG A 29 -2.64 -18.73 -13.70
N TYR A 30 -3.06 -17.70 -14.42
CA TYR A 30 -3.10 -17.69 -15.89
C TYR A 30 -1.77 -17.28 -16.54
N TYR A 31 -0.79 -16.80 -15.77
CA TYR A 31 0.54 -16.47 -16.30
C TYR A 31 1.31 -17.73 -16.68
N SER A 32 2.00 -17.70 -17.84
CA SER A 32 2.80 -18.83 -18.36
C SER A 32 3.84 -19.29 -17.34
N GLU A 33 4.57 -18.37 -16.74
CA GLU A 33 5.59 -18.67 -15.73
C GLU A 33 5.00 -19.34 -14.48
N VAL A 34 3.78 -18.97 -14.06
CA VAL A 34 3.10 -19.63 -12.94
C VAL A 34 2.72 -21.05 -13.33
N LYS A 35 2.15 -21.25 -14.53
CA LYS A 35 1.82 -22.59 -15.05
C LYS A 35 3.04 -23.48 -15.17
N MET A 36 4.19 -22.93 -15.60
CA MET A 36 5.47 -23.63 -15.69
C MET A 36 5.92 -24.17 -14.32
N VAL A 37 5.84 -23.35 -13.28
CA VAL A 37 6.18 -23.79 -11.91
C VAL A 37 5.13 -24.77 -11.37
N ASP A 38 3.83 -24.54 -11.62
CA ASP A 38 2.72 -25.42 -11.20
C ASP A 38 2.83 -26.83 -11.83
N ALA A 39 3.40 -26.96 -13.04
CA ALA A 39 3.58 -28.24 -13.73
C ALA A 39 4.63 -29.15 -13.05
N ASN A 40 5.67 -28.59 -12.46
CA ASN A 40 6.70 -29.36 -11.73
C ASN A 40 7.24 -28.57 -10.52
N PRO A 41 6.45 -28.41 -9.46
CA PRO A 41 6.81 -27.54 -8.35
C PRO A 41 8.12 -27.93 -7.67
N LEU A 42 8.31 -29.22 -7.38
CA LEU A 42 9.50 -29.70 -6.67
C LEU A 42 10.81 -29.39 -7.40
N LYS A 43 10.83 -29.49 -8.73
CA LYS A 43 11.99 -29.11 -9.56
C LYS A 43 12.38 -27.65 -9.35
N TYR A 44 11.42 -26.74 -9.39
CA TYR A 44 11.65 -25.31 -9.25
C TYR A 44 11.95 -24.91 -7.80
N PHE A 45 11.32 -25.55 -6.81
CA PHE A 45 11.60 -25.31 -5.41
C PHE A 45 13.02 -25.72 -5.03
N LYS A 46 13.49 -26.89 -5.49
CA LYS A 46 14.88 -27.34 -5.32
C LYS A 46 15.87 -26.37 -5.97
N LYS A 47 15.57 -25.86 -7.16
CA LYS A 47 16.42 -24.82 -7.80
C LYS A 47 16.55 -23.57 -6.95
N ILE A 48 15.43 -23.03 -6.41
CA ILE A 48 15.46 -21.87 -5.50
C ILE A 48 16.25 -22.21 -4.24
N GLN A 49 16.02 -23.38 -3.65
CA GLN A 49 16.73 -23.81 -2.44
C GLN A 49 18.25 -23.83 -2.66
N VAL A 50 18.73 -24.41 -3.77
CA VAL A 50 20.15 -24.45 -4.12
C VAL A 50 20.68 -23.03 -4.32
N MET A 51 20.01 -22.19 -5.12
CA MET A 51 20.42 -20.80 -5.36
C MET A 51 20.61 -20.02 -4.07
N LEU A 52 19.69 -20.19 -3.10
CA LEU A 52 19.77 -19.48 -1.82
C LEU A 52 20.82 -20.12 -0.91
N LYS A 53 20.87 -21.45 -0.81
CA LYS A 53 21.83 -22.17 0.04
C LYS A 53 23.28 -21.88 -0.38
N GLU A 54 23.54 -21.87 -1.68
CA GLU A 54 24.88 -21.62 -2.25
C GLU A 54 25.16 -20.13 -2.49
N LYS A 55 24.22 -19.24 -2.14
CA LYS A 55 24.33 -17.77 -2.32
C LYS A 55 24.62 -17.36 -3.78
N THR A 56 24.12 -18.13 -4.73
CA THR A 56 24.27 -17.87 -6.18
C THR A 56 23.13 -17.05 -6.76
N PHE A 57 22.10 -16.73 -5.98
CA PHE A 57 21.01 -15.86 -6.42
C PHE A 57 21.54 -14.49 -6.81
N ARG A 58 21.12 -14.03 -7.98
CA ARG A 58 21.26 -12.64 -8.44
C ARG A 58 19.91 -12.17 -8.92
N ASN A 59 19.57 -10.92 -8.60
CA ASN A 59 18.31 -10.34 -9.04
C ASN A 59 18.26 -10.31 -10.58
N SER A 60 17.17 -10.80 -11.16
CA SER A 60 16.99 -10.78 -12.60
C SER A 60 16.90 -9.37 -13.15
N ARG A 61 17.19 -9.20 -14.45
CA ARG A 61 16.98 -7.92 -15.13
C ARG A 61 15.52 -7.53 -15.10
N TYR A 62 15.26 -6.25 -14.80
CA TYR A 62 13.91 -5.70 -14.81
C TYR A 62 13.40 -5.48 -16.23
N ASP A 63 12.14 -5.85 -16.45
CA ASP A 63 11.32 -5.38 -17.56
C ASP A 63 10.66 -4.05 -17.11
N VAL A 64 11.10 -2.94 -17.70
CA VAL A 64 10.67 -1.59 -17.29
C VAL A 64 9.68 -1.04 -18.30
N PHE A 65 8.52 -0.60 -17.82
CA PHE A 65 7.50 0.02 -18.65
C PHE A 65 6.82 1.21 -17.95
N ILE A 66 6.36 2.16 -18.75
CA ILE A 66 5.64 3.33 -18.25
C ILE A 66 4.15 2.99 -18.10
N ARG A 67 3.59 3.31 -16.94
CA ARG A 67 2.17 3.20 -16.68
C ARG A 67 1.58 4.53 -16.23
N ASN A 68 0.53 4.98 -16.92
CA ASN A 68 -0.23 6.15 -16.46
C ASN A 68 -1.14 5.77 -15.29
N CYS A 69 -0.83 6.31 -14.12
CA CYS A 69 -1.56 6.12 -12.88
C CYS A 69 -2.26 7.42 -12.48
N ASN A 70 -3.53 7.59 -12.87
CA ASN A 70 -4.34 8.78 -12.55
C ASN A 70 -3.74 10.10 -13.07
N GLY A 71 -3.23 10.12 -14.30
CA GLY A 71 -2.62 11.30 -14.93
C GLY A 71 -1.15 11.53 -14.56
N LYS A 72 -0.52 10.60 -13.82
CA LYS A 72 0.92 10.59 -13.56
C LYS A 72 1.55 9.37 -14.20
N GLU A 73 2.57 9.58 -14.97
CA GLU A 73 3.40 8.51 -15.51
C GLU A 73 4.31 7.97 -14.40
N ARG A 74 4.41 6.65 -14.35
CA ARG A 74 5.27 5.94 -13.42
C ARG A 74 6.01 4.84 -14.15
N GLU A 75 7.29 4.78 -13.96
CA GLU A 75 8.09 3.62 -14.33
C GLU A 75 7.77 2.46 -13.40
N ILE A 76 7.39 1.34 -13.98
CA ILE A 76 7.08 0.10 -13.25
C ILE A 76 8.17 -0.91 -13.59
N PHE A 77 8.82 -1.41 -12.58
CA PHE A 77 9.90 -2.38 -12.64
C PHE A 77 9.33 -3.77 -12.38
N LYS A 78 9.24 -4.59 -13.40
CA LYS A 78 8.67 -5.94 -13.29
C LYS A 78 9.80 -6.96 -13.28
N LEU A 79 9.77 -7.85 -12.30
CA LEU A 79 10.61 -9.04 -12.24
C LEU A 79 9.88 -10.28 -12.75
N PRO A 80 10.61 -11.29 -13.23
CA PRO A 80 10.08 -12.60 -13.55
C PRO A 80 9.35 -13.20 -12.33
N TYR A 81 8.42 -14.10 -12.60
CA TYR A 81 7.79 -14.85 -11.53
C TYR A 81 8.78 -15.81 -10.86
N PHE A 82 9.57 -16.52 -11.67
CA PHE A 82 10.62 -17.42 -11.22
C PHE A 82 12.00 -16.87 -11.64
N PRO A 83 12.98 -16.80 -10.74
CA PRO A 83 12.90 -17.14 -9.32
C PRO A 83 12.44 -15.98 -8.41
N ASP A 84 12.57 -14.72 -8.86
CA ASP A 84 12.59 -13.50 -8.08
C ASP A 84 11.34 -13.30 -7.23
N ARG A 85 10.16 -13.39 -7.86
CA ARG A 85 8.92 -13.15 -7.13
C ARG A 85 8.68 -14.18 -6.03
N ILE A 86 9.08 -15.44 -6.26
CA ILE A 86 8.96 -16.48 -5.23
C ILE A 86 9.93 -16.18 -4.10
N ILE A 87 11.19 -15.80 -4.40
CA ILE A 87 12.19 -15.45 -3.38
C ILE A 87 11.76 -14.26 -2.55
N HIS A 88 11.19 -13.21 -3.16
CA HIS A 88 10.62 -12.09 -2.42
C HIS A 88 9.54 -12.54 -1.42
N HIS A 89 8.69 -13.50 -1.80
CA HIS A 89 7.71 -14.07 -0.88
C HIS A 89 8.36 -14.96 0.18
N CYS A 90 9.44 -15.69 -0.12
CA CYS A 90 10.20 -16.45 0.88
C CYS A 90 10.74 -15.55 1.98
N ILE A 91 11.33 -14.43 1.61
CA ILE A 91 11.82 -13.42 2.54
C ILE A 91 10.66 -12.89 3.38
N MET A 92 9.60 -12.42 2.74
CA MET A 92 8.48 -11.77 3.43
C MET A 92 7.72 -12.68 4.39
N ASN A 93 7.58 -13.98 4.08
CA ASN A 93 6.97 -14.93 5.01
C ASN A 93 7.69 -14.95 6.38
N ILE A 94 9.00 -14.68 6.41
CA ILE A 94 9.84 -14.72 7.61
C ILE A 94 10.00 -13.35 8.26
N VAL A 95 10.25 -12.29 7.45
CA VAL A 95 10.60 -10.97 8.01
C VAL A 95 9.40 -10.06 8.26
N GLU A 96 8.25 -10.28 7.57
CA GLU A 96 7.07 -9.41 7.73
C GLU A 96 6.65 -9.23 9.20
N PRO A 97 6.53 -10.30 10.02
CA PRO A 97 6.15 -10.15 11.43
C PRO A 97 7.16 -9.31 12.24
N ILE A 98 8.44 -9.35 11.86
CA ILE A 98 9.50 -8.59 12.52
C ILE A 98 9.37 -7.10 12.15
N TRP A 99 9.26 -6.82 10.86
CA TRP A 99 9.20 -5.45 10.32
C TRP A 99 7.92 -4.71 10.72
N VAL A 100 6.76 -5.39 10.68
CA VAL A 100 5.47 -4.79 11.05
C VAL A 100 5.44 -4.32 12.51
N ARG A 101 6.16 -5.00 13.42
CA ARG A 101 6.29 -4.60 14.82
C ARG A 101 7.11 -3.33 15.02
N THR A 102 7.92 -2.93 14.03
CA THR A 102 8.72 -1.68 14.12
C THR A 102 7.94 -0.46 13.64
N LEU A 103 6.80 -0.64 13.00
CA LEU A 103 6.02 0.44 12.45
C LEU A 103 4.99 0.95 13.45
N ILE A 104 4.83 2.27 13.53
CA ILE A 104 3.77 2.88 14.35
C ILE A 104 2.39 2.40 13.91
N LYS A 105 1.40 2.53 14.80
CA LYS A 105 0.02 2.08 14.55
C LYS A 105 -0.63 2.78 13.36
N ASP A 106 -0.31 4.05 13.16
CA ASP A 106 -0.93 4.93 12.15
C ASP A 106 -0.18 4.98 10.80
N THR A 107 0.52 3.89 10.44
CA THR A 107 1.07 3.59 9.10
C THR A 107 0.14 2.62 8.36
N TYR A 108 -0.34 2.97 7.16
CA TYR A 108 -1.45 2.27 6.50
C TYR A 108 -1.16 1.68 5.12
N SER A 109 0.00 1.89 4.53
CA SER A 109 0.31 1.39 3.19
C SER A 109 0.80 -0.04 3.23
N SER A 110 0.17 -0.92 2.44
CA SER A 110 0.65 -2.30 2.15
C SER A 110 0.86 -3.21 3.37
N LEU A 111 0.18 -2.92 4.46
CA LEU A 111 0.22 -3.69 5.70
C LEU A 111 -1.09 -4.46 5.88
N LYS A 112 -0.97 -5.75 6.17
CA LYS A 112 -2.14 -6.60 6.45
C LYS A 112 -2.91 -6.08 7.66
N GLY A 113 -4.22 -5.89 7.52
CA GLY A 113 -5.08 -5.34 8.58
C GLY A 113 -4.97 -3.83 8.79
N ARG A 114 -4.03 -3.13 8.13
CA ARG A 114 -3.84 -1.67 8.22
C ARG A 114 -4.00 -0.99 6.86
N GLY A 115 -5.06 -1.33 6.12
CA GLY A 115 -5.36 -0.73 4.83
C GLY A 115 -6.05 0.64 4.93
N ILE A 116 -6.43 1.17 3.76
CA ILE A 116 -7.12 2.47 3.60
C ILE A 116 -8.26 2.64 4.61
N HIS A 117 -9.15 1.65 4.74
CA HIS A 117 -10.33 1.76 5.62
C HIS A 117 -9.98 1.79 7.11
N SER A 118 -8.86 1.18 7.52
CA SER A 118 -8.34 1.32 8.88
C SER A 118 -7.92 2.77 9.16
N GLY A 119 -7.17 3.38 8.21
CA GLY A 119 -6.80 4.80 8.30
C GLY A 119 -8.00 5.73 8.32
N VAL A 120 -9.01 5.48 7.47
CA VAL A 120 -10.26 6.25 7.47
C VAL A 120 -10.94 6.26 8.83
N LYS A 121 -11.08 5.08 9.47
CA LYS A 121 -11.67 4.98 10.82
C LYS A 121 -10.86 5.76 11.85
N ARG A 122 -9.55 5.71 11.77
CA ARG A 122 -8.64 6.40 12.71
C ARG A 122 -8.71 7.93 12.56
N ILE A 123 -8.72 8.45 11.33
CA ILE A 123 -8.86 9.89 11.08
C ILE A 123 -10.25 10.38 11.51
N LYS A 124 -11.33 9.67 11.17
CA LYS A 124 -12.69 10.01 11.64
C LYS A 124 -12.76 10.04 13.17
N LYS A 125 -12.04 9.14 13.86
CA LYS A 125 -11.96 9.16 15.33
C LYS A 125 -11.18 10.38 15.83
N ALA A 126 -10.07 10.74 15.18
CA ALA A 126 -9.27 11.91 15.55
C ALA A 126 -10.07 13.21 15.39
N LEU A 127 -10.81 13.35 14.30
CA LEU A 127 -11.63 14.53 14.01
C LEU A 127 -12.83 14.75 14.96
N LYS A 128 -13.13 13.79 15.84
CA LYS A 128 -14.09 14.03 16.94
C LYS A 128 -13.52 14.98 18.01
N ASP A 129 -12.20 15.07 18.12
CA ASP A 129 -11.49 16.01 18.98
C ASP A 129 -11.28 17.34 18.22
N ARG A 130 -12.36 18.12 18.10
CA ARG A 130 -12.38 19.36 17.30
C ARG A 130 -11.37 20.39 17.78
N ASP A 131 -11.22 20.52 19.08
CA ASP A 131 -10.39 21.56 19.70
C ASP A 131 -8.92 21.39 19.35
N THR A 132 -8.46 20.15 19.19
CA THR A 132 -7.06 19.83 18.87
C THR A 132 -6.81 19.49 17.40
N THR A 133 -7.82 19.52 16.53
CA THR A 133 -7.70 19.14 15.11
C THR A 133 -8.19 20.21 14.14
N GLN A 134 -8.15 21.48 14.53
CA GLN A 134 -8.66 22.61 13.74
C GLN A 134 -7.88 22.79 12.41
N TYR A 135 -6.57 22.54 12.41
CA TYR A 135 -5.69 22.67 11.26
C TYR A 135 -5.06 21.34 10.86
N CYS A 136 -4.79 21.23 9.58
CA CYS A 136 -4.10 20.09 8.97
C CYS A 136 -2.83 20.56 8.27
N LEU A 137 -1.72 19.94 8.62
CA LEU A 137 -0.50 19.95 7.80
C LEU A 137 -0.52 18.70 6.92
N LYS A 138 -0.49 18.92 5.60
CA LYS A 138 -0.40 17.86 4.61
C LYS A 138 0.90 17.97 3.83
N MET A 139 1.64 16.85 3.73
CA MET A 139 2.95 16.77 3.11
C MET A 139 3.09 15.49 2.29
N ASP A 140 4.04 15.50 1.36
CA ASP A 140 4.39 14.36 0.51
C ASP A 140 5.91 14.43 0.24
N VAL A 141 6.61 13.31 0.16
CA VAL A 141 8.04 13.26 -0.12
C VAL A 141 8.27 13.32 -1.64
N ARG A 142 9.29 14.11 -2.06
CA ARG A 142 9.67 14.25 -3.46
C ARG A 142 10.28 12.94 -3.98
N LYS A 143 9.75 12.41 -5.10
CA LYS A 143 10.27 11.19 -5.76
C LYS A 143 10.63 10.06 -4.78
N PHE A 144 9.82 9.81 -3.77
CA PHE A 144 10.15 8.98 -2.61
C PHE A 144 10.92 7.70 -2.93
N TYR A 145 10.34 6.77 -3.70
CA TYR A 145 10.99 5.49 -3.99
C TYR A 145 12.32 5.61 -4.75
N PRO A 146 12.45 6.44 -5.80
CA PRO A 146 13.73 6.66 -6.47
C PRO A 146 14.79 7.36 -5.60
N SER A 147 14.37 8.11 -4.57
CA SER A 147 15.29 8.86 -3.69
C SER A 147 15.69 8.09 -2.44
N ILE A 148 15.24 6.85 -2.25
CA ILE A 148 15.68 6.04 -1.11
C ILE A 148 17.17 5.71 -1.24
N ASP A 149 17.95 6.15 -0.26
CA ASP A 149 19.37 5.89 -0.13
C ASP A 149 19.61 4.45 0.36
N HIS A 150 20.43 3.69 -0.36
CA HIS A 150 20.66 2.27 -0.08
C HIS A 150 21.41 2.06 1.23
N ASP A 151 22.41 2.91 1.54
CA ASP A 151 23.22 2.74 2.75
C ASP A 151 22.40 3.03 4.01
N ILE A 152 21.53 4.05 3.92
CA ILE A 152 20.59 4.35 5.00
C ILE A 152 19.60 3.20 5.17
N LEU A 153 19.04 2.66 4.06
CA LEU A 153 18.11 1.54 4.11
C LEU A 153 18.77 0.29 4.72
N LYS A 154 19.98 -0.05 4.29
CA LYS A 154 20.77 -1.18 4.82
C LYS A 154 21.02 -1.01 6.33
N ARG A 155 21.40 0.17 6.78
CA ARG A 155 21.58 0.49 8.22
C ARG A 155 20.26 0.31 9.00
N ILE A 156 19.13 0.72 8.44
CA ILE A 156 17.81 0.54 9.08
C ILE A 156 17.49 -0.95 9.24
N LEU A 157 17.73 -1.76 8.22
CA LEU A 157 17.51 -3.21 8.27
C LEU A 157 18.42 -3.89 9.30
N GLN A 158 19.69 -3.52 9.35
CA GLN A 158 20.68 -4.02 10.32
C GLN A 158 20.30 -3.72 11.77
N LYS A 159 19.54 -2.66 12.06
CA LYS A 159 19.03 -2.38 13.42
C LYS A 159 18.15 -3.51 13.96
N LYS A 160 17.50 -4.31 13.09
CA LYS A 160 16.59 -5.40 13.50
C LYS A 160 17.11 -6.79 13.13
N ILE A 161 17.89 -6.92 12.07
CA ILE A 161 18.41 -8.18 11.56
C ILE A 161 19.92 -8.23 11.85
N LYS A 162 20.36 -9.37 12.43
CA LYS A 162 21.77 -9.69 12.68
C LYS A 162 22.27 -10.82 11.76
N ASP A 163 21.36 -11.50 11.06
CA ASP A 163 21.64 -12.64 10.19
C ASP A 163 22.34 -12.13 8.92
N GLU A 164 23.64 -12.37 8.80
CA GLU A 164 24.47 -11.86 7.71
C GLU A 164 24.08 -12.44 6.36
N ASP A 165 23.65 -13.70 6.31
CA ASP A 165 23.22 -14.35 5.07
C ASP A 165 21.90 -13.75 4.57
N LEU A 166 20.99 -13.43 5.49
CA LEU A 166 19.79 -12.70 5.13
C LEU A 166 20.10 -11.27 4.68
N LEU A 167 21.01 -10.58 5.36
CA LEU A 167 21.43 -9.24 4.95
C LEU A 167 22.09 -9.25 3.57
N TRP A 168 22.91 -10.27 3.26
CA TRP A 168 23.42 -10.46 1.91
C TRP A 168 22.28 -10.54 0.88
N LEU A 169 21.28 -11.40 1.09
CA LEU A 169 20.16 -11.55 0.17
C LEU A 169 19.34 -10.25 0.00
N LEU A 170 19.14 -9.51 1.08
CA LEU A 170 18.44 -8.22 1.03
C LEU A 170 19.26 -7.19 0.26
N ASN A 171 20.58 -7.15 0.42
CA ASN A 171 21.47 -6.25 -0.31
C ASN A 171 21.47 -6.53 -1.82
N GLU A 172 21.50 -7.80 -2.24
CA GLU A 172 21.36 -8.19 -3.66
C GLU A 172 20.08 -7.61 -4.29
N ILE A 173 19.00 -7.56 -3.53
CA ILE A 173 17.72 -7.01 -4.00
C ILE A 173 17.72 -5.47 -3.96
N ILE A 174 18.29 -4.86 -2.92
CA ILE A 174 18.35 -3.40 -2.78
C ILE A 174 19.23 -2.79 -3.86
N ASP A 175 20.41 -3.37 -4.11
CA ASP A 175 21.41 -2.85 -5.03
C ASP A 175 21.07 -3.14 -6.51
N SER A 176 19.97 -3.82 -6.78
CA SER A 176 19.55 -4.19 -8.15
C SER A 176 19.10 -3.02 -9.03
N THR A 177 18.82 -1.83 -8.43
CA THR A 177 18.45 -0.59 -9.15
C THR A 177 18.90 0.63 -8.34
N GLY A 178 18.91 1.81 -8.95
CA GLY A 178 19.01 3.07 -8.20
C GLY A 178 17.72 3.34 -7.41
N GLY A 179 17.81 3.62 -6.13
CA GLY A 179 16.67 3.73 -5.23
C GLY A 179 15.92 2.41 -5.05
N VAL A 180 14.62 2.48 -4.78
CA VAL A 180 13.77 1.29 -4.60
C VAL A 180 12.73 1.21 -5.73
N PRO A 181 12.70 0.12 -6.52
CA PRO A 181 11.90 0.04 -7.72
C PRO A 181 10.41 -0.12 -7.42
N ILE A 182 9.56 0.64 -8.12
CA ILE A 182 8.10 0.50 -8.05
C ILE A 182 7.68 -0.76 -8.82
N GLY A 183 7.07 -1.71 -8.11
CA GLY A 183 6.59 -2.98 -8.70
C GLY A 183 7.07 -4.22 -7.98
N ASN A 184 8.12 -4.14 -7.20
CA ASN A 184 8.60 -5.23 -6.35
C ASN A 184 7.78 -5.34 -5.07
N TYR A 185 7.63 -6.57 -4.59
CA TYR A 185 6.86 -6.85 -3.37
C TYR A 185 7.53 -6.26 -2.11
N LEU A 186 8.86 -6.36 -2.02
CA LEU A 186 9.64 -5.80 -0.89
C LEU A 186 9.66 -4.28 -0.85
N SER A 187 9.58 -3.61 -2.01
CA SER A 187 9.72 -2.16 -2.11
C SER A 187 8.79 -1.37 -1.19
N GLN A 188 7.56 -1.85 -1.03
CA GLN A 188 6.58 -1.20 -0.17
C GLN A 188 6.93 -1.30 1.32
N TYR A 189 7.53 -2.41 1.73
CA TYR A 189 8.03 -2.59 3.09
C TYR A 189 9.31 -1.79 3.33
N PHE A 190 10.21 -1.75 2.35
CA PHE A 190 11.40 -0.90 2.41
C PHE A 190 11.03 0.57 2.58
N GLY A 191 10.07 1.07 1.80
CA GLY A 191 9.57 2.43 1.96
C GLY A 191 8.96 2.69 3.34
N ASN A 192 8.17 1.77 3.88
CA ASN A 192 7.61 1.91 5.22
C ASN A 192 8.68 1.90 6.32
N LEU A 193 9.68 1.03 6.21
CA LEU A 193 10.80 0.96 7.16
C LEU A 193 11.69 2.19 7.09
N TYR A 194 11.93 2.70 5.89
CA TYR A 194 12.77 3.88 5.66
C TYR A 194 12.26 5.10 6.42
N LEU A 195 10.95 5.33 6.40
CA LEU A 195 10.30 6.42 7.14
C LEU A 195 9.96 6.08 8.60
N SER A 196 10.24 4.88 9.07
CA SER A 196 9.85 4.48 10.43
C SER A 196 10.54 5.28 11.52
N SER A 197 11.79 5.74 11.30
CA SER A 197 12.50 6.59 12.25
C SER A 197 11.85 7.97 12.40
N LEU A 198 11.41 8.56 11.29
CA LEU A 198 10.61 9.79 11.29
C LEU A 198 9.28 9.59 12.03
N ASP A 199 8.60 8.45 11.79
CA ASP A 199 7.34 8.14 12.45
C ASP A 199 7.48 8.10 13.98
N HIS A 200 8.54 7.44 14.47
CA HIS A 200 8.84 7.36 15.91
C HIS A 200 9.25 8.72 16.46
N TRP A 201 10.12 9.46 15.79
CA TRP A 201 10.51 10.80 16.20
C TRP A 201 9.30 11.75 16.32
N LEU A 202 8.37 11.71 15.35
CA LEU A 202 7.14 12.51 15.45
C LEU A 202 6.25 12.09 16.62
N LYS A 203 6.14 10.78 16.90
CA LYS A 203 5.27 10.28 17.98
C LYS A 203 5.89 10.37 19.37
N GLU A 204 7.17 10.12 19.50
CA GLU A 204 7.89 9.94 20.77
C GLU A 204 8.58 11.24 21.20
N ASP A 205 9.33 11.89 20.30
CA ASP A 205 10.09 13.10 20.63
C ASP A 205 9.24 14.37 20.44
N LYS A 206 8.54 14.49 19.31
CA LYS A 206 7.69 15.65 19.00
C LYS A 206 6.26 15.54 19.57
N GLN A 207 5.92 14.43 20.22
CA GLN A 207 4.64 14.19 20.88
C GLN A 207 3.40 14.45 19.98
N CYS A 208 3.53 14.23 18.65
CA CYS A 208 2.46 14.44 17.69
C CYS A 208 1.27 13.48 17.96
N LYS A 209 0.23 13.98 18.63
CA LYS A 209 -0.99 13.22 18.96
C LYS A 209 -1.66 12.64 17.72
N TYR A 210 -1.86 13.43 16.67
CA TYR A 210 -2.57 13.09 15.44
C TYR A 210 -1.63 13.17 14.23
N TYR A 211 -0.88 12.10 14.00
CA TYR A 211 -0.04 11.88 12.83
C TYR A 211 -0.44 10.60 12.12
N PHE A 212 -0.65 10.65 10.81
CA PHE A 212 -1.08 9.55 9.96
C PHE A 212 -0.23 9.50 8.70
N ARG A 213 0.20 8.30 8.31
CA ARG A 213 1.02 8.12 7.09
C ARG A 213 0.48 7.01 6.20
N TYR A 214 0.43 7.29 4.90
CA TYR A 214 0.16 6.31 3.86
C TYR A 214 1.28 6.39 2.81
N CYS A 215 2.25 5.46 2.88
CA CYS A 215 3.48 5.52 2.09
C CYS A 215 4.25 6.84 2.37
N ASP A 216 4.37 7.71 1.39
CA ASP A 216 4.98 9.04 1.44
C ASP A 216 3.99 10.18 1.76
N ASP A 217 2.70 9.91 1.75
CA ASP A 217 1.63 10.89 2.04
C ASP A 217 1.41 11.00 3.56
N MET A 218 1.67 12.17 4.13
CA MET A 218 1.65 12.44 5.58
C MET A 218 0.62 13.49 5.94
N VAL A 219 -0.08 13.28 7.06
CA VAL A 219 -1.07 14.19 7.63
C VAL A 219 -0.80 14.36 9.12
N ILE A 220 -0.69 15.61 9.58
CA ILE A 220 -0.63 15.98 11.00
C ILE A 220 -1.78 16.95 11.29
N LEU A 221 -2.46 16.75 12.44
CA LEU A 221 -3.54 17.64 12.90
C LEU A 221 -3.15 18.30 14.20
N HIS A 222 -3.45 19.60 14.33
CA HIS A 222 -3.20 20.39 15.52
C HIS A 222 -4.19 21.57 15.62
N SER A 223 -4.34 22.14 16.81
CA SER A 223 -5.14 23.35 17.05
C SER A 223 -4.47 24.64 16.57
N ASP A 224 -3.15 24.65 16.49
CA ASP A 224 -2.34 25.81 16.16
C ASP A 224 -1.72 25.66 14.77
N LYS A 225 -1.90 26.70 13.94
CA LYS A 225 -1.39 26.77 12.57
C LYS A 225 0.12 27.07 12.51
N GLU A 226 0.60 27.94 13.37
CA GLU A 226 1.99 28.35 13.49
C GLU A 226 2.83 27.14 13.92
N HIS A 227 2.41 26.42 14.94
CA HIS A 227 3.01 25.15 15.37
C HIS A 227 3.16 24.14 14.22
N LEU A 228 2.14 23.97 13.38
CA LEU A 228 2.23 23.10 12.20
C LEU A 228 3.22 23.60 11.16
N SER A 229 3.37 24.91 11.03
CA SER A 229 4.34 25.51 10.09
C SER A 229 5.79 25.31 10.56
N GLU A 230 6.04 25.37 11.86
CA GLU A 230 7.33 25.07 12.48
C GLU A 230 7.63 23.56 12.38
N MET A 231 6.67 22.72 12.72
CA MET A 231 6.78 21.26 12.59
C MET A 231 7.14 20.84 11.17
N ARG A 232 6.61 21.52 10.15
CA ARG A 232 6.98 21.26 8.75
C ARG A 232 8.46 21.56 8.50
N LYS A 233 9.03 22.63 9.09
CA LYS A 233 10.46 22.94 8.97
C LYS A 233 11.31 21.85 9.61
N ASP A 234 10.95 21.45 10.83
CA ASP A 234 11.63 20.38 11.57
C ASP A 234 11.60 19.04 10.81
N ILE A 235 10.45 18.71 10.20
CA ILE A 235 10.32 17.50 9.38
C ILE A 235 11.19 17.58 8.12
N ALA A 236 11.25 18.73 7.46
CA ALA A 236 12.09 18.91 6.27
C ALA A 236 13.57 18.73 6.61
N GLU A 237 14.02 19.31 7.73
CA GLU A 237 15.37 19.15 8.25
C GLU A 237 15.68 17.70 8.62
N TYR A 238 14.77 17.03 9.38
CA TYR A 238 14.91 15.62 9.73
C TYR A 238 15.05 14.73 8.50
N LEU A 239 14.20 14.91 7.49
CA LEU A 239 14.24 14.15 6.25
C LEU A 239 15.55 14.36 5.50
N SER A 240 16.03 15.60 5.41
CA SER A 240 17.29 15.93 4.73
C SER A 240 18.50 15.31 5.45
N ILE A 241 18.64 15.54 6.76
CA ILE A 241 19.81 15.13 7.52
C ILE A 241 19.85 13.62 7.75
N ASN A 242 18.72 13.01 8.14
CA ASN A 242 18.70 11.60 8.61
C ASN A 242 18.37 10.61 7.50
N LEU A 243 17.65 11.04 6.45
CA LEU A 243 17.08 10.14 5.43
C LEU A 243 17.45 10.54 4.00
N ASN A 244 18.22 11.60 3.79
CA ASN A 244 18.58 12.09 2.46
C ASN A 244 17.35 12.24 1.53
N LEU A 245 16.26 12.79 2.08
CA LEU A 245 14.99 13.00 1.40
C LEU A 245 14.55 14.46 1.45
N GLU A 246 13.74 14.86 0.47
CA GLU A 246 13.17 16.21 0.37
C GLU A 246 11.63 16.15 0.42
N LEU A 247 11.01 17.14 1.08
CA LEU A 247 9.58 17.36 0.94
C LEU A 247 9.24 17.95 -0.44
N LYS A 248 8.08 17.60 -0.96
CA LYS A 248 7.52 18.33 -2.11
C LYS A 248 7.12 19.75 -1.70
N GLU A 249 7.30 20.69 -2.61
CA GLU A 249 6.93 22.09 -2.40
C GLU A 249 5.42 22.33 -2.23
N ASN A 250 4.59 21.38 -2.63
CA ASN A 250 3.14 21.48 -2.55
C ASN A 250 2.54 21.10 -1.18
N TRP A 251 3.36 21.13 -0.12
CA TRP A 251 2.86 21.01 1.26
C TRP A 251 1.88 22.13 1.62
N GLN A 252 1.00 21.90 2.56
CA GLN A 252 -0.06 22.85 2.91
C GLN A 252 -0.43 22.75 4.37
N VAL A 253 -0.61 23.93 5.00
CA VAL A 253 -1.29 24.08 6.29
C VAL A 253 -2.62 24.80 6.05
N PHE A 254 -3.73 24.19 6.47
CA PHE A 254 -5.06 24.76 6.22
C PHE A 254 -6.07 24.35 7.30
N PRO A 255 -7.12 25.19 7.51
CA PRO A 255 -8.23 24.84 8.39
C PRO A 255 -9.01 23.64 7.82
N VAL A 256 -9.29 22.64 8.68
CA VAL A 256 -9.93 21.38 8.26
C VAL A 256 -11.30 21.62 7.63
N ASP A 257 -12.15 22.44 8.25
CA ASP A 257 -13.53 22.63 7.76
C ASP A 257 -13.65 23.54 6.53
N LYS A 258 -12.64 24.40 6.28
CA LYS A 258 -12.66 25.23 5.06
C LYS A 258 -12.27 24.43 3.81
N ARG A 259 -11.37 23.49 3.94
CA ARG A 259 -10.80 22.78 2.76
C ARG A 259 -11.09 21.29 2.74
N GLY A 260 -11.13 20.64 3.89
CA GLY A 260 -11.19 19.19 4.03
C GLY A 260 -9.85 18.50 3.74
N ILE A 261 -9.54 17.47 4.49
CA ILE A 261 -8.30 16.69 4.38
C ILE A 261 -8.43 15.69 3.23
N ASP A 262 -7.69 15.89 2.15
CA ASP A 262 -7.63 14.93 1.02
C ASP A 262 -6.60 13.85 1.32
N PHE A 263 -7.03 12.71 1.86
CA PHE A 263 -6.18 11.59 2.24
C PHE A 263 -6.89 10.25 2.01
N LEU A 264 -6.15 9.18 1.74
CA LEU A 264 -6.66 7.81 1.54
C LEU A 264 -7.79 7.69 0.51
N GLY A 265 -7.92 8.63 -0.42
CA GLY A 265 -8.98 8.63 -1.44
C GLY A 265 -10.30 9.22 -0.98
N TYR A 266 -10.33 9.84 0.19
CA TYR A 266 -11.45 10.57 0.77
C TYR A 266 -11.09 12.03 1.02
N ARG A 267 -12.11 12.84 1.34
CA ARG A 267 -11.99 14.19 1.82
C ARG A 267 -12.73 14.30 3.16
N PHE A 268 -11.96 14.51 4.24
CA PHE A 268 -12.48 14.53 5.60
C PHE A 268 -12.73 15.96 6.08
N PHE A 269 -13.84 16.15 6.73
CA PHE A 269 -14.22 17.32 7.51
C PHE A 269 -14.58 16.84 8.92
N HIS A 270 -14.76 17.73 9.89
CA HIS A 270 -15.14 17.31 11.23
C HIS A 270 -16.48 16.55 11.25
N ASP A 271 -17.49 17.07 10.54
CA ASP A 271 -18.85 16.52 10.58
C ASP A 271 -19.11 15.43 9.54
N TYR A 272 -18.40 15.45 8.40
CA TYR A 272 -18.66 14.54 7.30
C TYR A 272 -17.41 14.15 6.51
N THR A 273 -17.53 13.08 5.78
CA THR A 273 -16.45 12.55 4.92
C THR A 273 -16.97 12.31 3.52
N LEU A 274 -16.33 12.85 2.51
CA LEU A 274 -16.70 12.68 1.10
C LEU A 274 -15.71 11.77 0.39
N LEU A 275 -16.14 11.14 -0.69
CA LEU A 275 -15.21 10.54 -1.65
C LEU A 275 -14.38 11.64 -2.34
N ARG A 276 -13.09 11.38 -2.57
CA ARG A 276 -12.27 12.24 -3.43
C ARG A 276 -12.94 12.44 -4.78
N LYS A 277 -12.94 13.68 -5.32
CA LYS A 277 -13.62 14.02 -6.59
C LYS A 277 -13.27 13.05 -7.73
N GLY A 278 -11.99 12.67 -7.87
CA GLY A 278 -11.55 11.70 -8.88
C GLY A 278 -12.15 10.30 -8.69
N THR A 279 -12.26 9.81 -7.45
CA THR A 279 -12.90 8.52 -7.13
C THR A 279 -14.39 8.55 -7.45
N ALA A 280 -15.08 9.63 -7.06
CA ALA A 280 -16.50 9.82 -7.39
C ALA A 280 -16.75 9.92 -8.92
N LYS A 281 -15.86 10.61 -9.68
CA LYS A 281 -15.94 10.70 -11.15
C LYS A 281 -15.81 9.32 -11.80
N ARG A 282 -14.79 8.54 -11.41
CA ARG A 282 -14.60 7.16 -11.92
C ARG A 282 -15.78 6.24 -11.59
N PHE A 283 -16.31 6.33 -10.37
CA PHE A 283 -17.53 5.62 -10.00
C PHE A 283 -18.70 5.95 -10.95
N LYS A 284 -19.00 7.23 -11.14
CA LYS A 284 -20.07 7.67 -12.05
C LYS A 284 -19.89 7.14 -13.48
N GLN A 285 -18.66 7.20 -14.01
CA GLN A 285 -18.32 6.70 -15.33
C GLN A 285 -18.52 5.18 -15.41
N ARG A 286 -18.03 4.43 -14.40
CA ARG A 286 -18.17 2.98 -14.39
C ARG A 286 -19.62 2.51 -14.33
N ILE A 287 -20.44 3.14 -13.49
CA ILE A 287 -21.87 2.81 -13.42
C ILE A 287 -22.60 3.13 -14.73
N ARG A 288 -22.28 4.28 -15.37
CA ARG A 288 -22.83 4.60 -16.69
C ARG A 288 -22.44 3.56 -17.75
N GLN A 289 -21.17 3.13 -17.76
CA GLN A 289 -20.69 2.08 -18.66
C GLN A 289 -21.44 0.76 -18.43
N ILE A 290 -21.64 0.35 -17.17
CA ILE A 290 -22.40 -0.85 -16.85
C ILE A 290 -23.84 -0.72 -17.38
N LYS A 291 -24.53 0.38 -17.13
CA LYS A 291 -25.90 0.62 -17.64
C LYS A 291 -25.99 0.53 -19.16
N LYS A 292 -24.97 1.02 -19.89
CA LYS A 292 -24.96 1.04 -21.36
C LYS A 292 -24.63 -0.32 -21.96
N SER A 293 -23.70 -1.07 -21.36
CA SER A 293 -23.04 -2.21 -22.01
C SER A 293 -23.00 -3.47 -21.14
N TYR A 294 -23.93 -3.66 -20.19
CA TYR A 294 -23.86 -4.81 -19.27
C TYR A 294 -23.97 -6.16 -19.99
N ARG A 295 -24.68 -6.25 -21.11
CA ARG A 295 -24.82 -7.49 -21.89
C ARG A 295 -23.52 -7.95 -22.56
N THR A 296 -22.60 -7.02 -22.86
CA THR A 296 -21.31 -7.31 -23.50
C THR A 296 -20.14 -7.40 -22.50
N LEU A 297 -20.33 -6.94 -21.26
CA LEU A 297 -19.31 -7.01 -20.22
C LEU A 297 -19.32 -8.37 -19.54
N ARG A 298 -18.14 -8.86 -19.17
CA ARG A 298 -18.04 -10.09 -18.35
C ARG A 298 -18.73 -9.88 -16.99
N PRO A 299 -19.57 -10.83 -16.52
CA PRO A 299 -20.32 -10.70 -15.27
C PRO A 299 -19.44 -10.34 -14.07
N VAL A 300 -18.28 -11.01 -13.93
CA VAL A 300 -17.31 -10.73 -12.87
C VAL A 300 -16.83 -9.28 -12.86
N ASN A 301 -16.69 -8.65 -14.03
CA ASN A 301 -16.25 -7.26 -14.14
C ASN A 301 -17.37 -6.27 -13.75
N ILE A 302 -18.62 -6.66 -13.92
CA ILE A 302 -19.77 -5.85 -13.50
C ILE A 302 -19.88 -5.90 -11.97
N LEU A 303 -19.97 -7.10 -11.40
CA LEU A 303 -20.10 -7.28 -9.95
C LEU A 303 -18.93 -6.68 -9.20
N SER A 304 -17.68 -6.98 -9.62
CA SER A 304 -16.48 -6.42 -8.98
C SER A 304 -16.43 -4.90 -9.08
N GLY A 305 -16.88 -4.31 -10.20
CA GLY A 305 -16.98 -2.87 -10.37
C GLY A 305 -17.97 -2.23 -9.40
N ILE A 306 -19.15 -2.80 -9.24
CA ILE A 306 -20.18 -2.32 -8.29
C ILE A 306 -19.67 -2.46 -6.86
N MET A 307 -19.17 -3.65 -6.48
CA MET A 307 -18.74 -3.96 -5.12
C MET A 307 -17.52 -3.16 -4.67
N SER A 308 -16.55 -2.93 -5.57
CA SER A 308 -15.38 -2.12 -5.28
C SER A 308 -15.78 -0.70 -4.86
N TYR A 309 -16.66 -0.06 -5.62
CA TYR A 309 -17.13 1.29 -5.28
C TYR A 309 -18.07 1.32 -4.08
N TRP A 310 -18.85 0.25 -3.88
CA TRP A 310 -19.65 0.09 -2.68
C TRP A 310 -18.79 0.08 -1.42
N GLY A 311 -17.69 -0.67 -1.44
CA GLY A 311 -16.71 -0.68 -0.35
C GLY A 311 -16.14 0.71 -0.04
N TRP A 312 -15.93 1.56 -1.05
CA TRP A 312 -15.53 2.96 -0.86
C TRP A 312 -16.65 3.80 -0.23
N MET A 313 -17.88 3.67 -0.74
CA MET A 313 -19.02 4.47 -0.29
C MET A 313 -19.44 4.19 1.15
N LYS A 314 -19.22 2.98 1.65
CA LYS A 314 -19.52 2.60 3.05
C LYS A 314 -18.85 3.49 4.09
N TYR A 315 -17.73 4.13 3.74
CA TYR A 315 -16.95 4.96 4.68
C TYR A 315 -17.09 6.47 4.42
N ALA A 316 -17.99 6.87 3.50
CA ALA A 316 -18.22 8.26 3.13
C ALA A 316 -19.70 8.63 3.21
N ASP A 317 -19.97 9.89 3.52
CA ASP A 317 -21.31 10.46 3.56
C ASP A 317 -21.76 10.80 2.12
N CYS A 318 -22.17 9.79 1.38
CA CYS A 318 -22.46 9.87 -0.05
C CYS A 318 -23.82 9.25 -0.44
N HIS A 319 -24.82 9.32 0.46
CA HIS A 319 -26.16 8.75 0.25
C HIS A 319 -26.83 9.23 -1.04
N ARG A 320 -26.77 10.55 -1.34
CA ARG A 320 -27.30 11.10 -2.61
C ARG A 320 -26.62 10.48 -3.84
N LEU A 321 -25.30 10.24 -3.76
CA LEU A 321 -24.54 9.62 -4.86
C LEU A 321 -24.93 8.15 -5.04
N GLN A 322 -25.09 7.42 -3.94
CA GLN A 322 -25.54 6.02 -3.95
C GLN A 322 -26.92 5.92 -4.57
N PHE A 323 -27.89 6.67 -4.05
CA PHE A 323 -29.27 6.66 -4.50
C PHE A 323 -29.39 6.96 -5.99
N LYS A 324 -28.67 8.00 -6.47
CA LYS A 324 -28.71 8.43 -7.88
C LYS A 324 -28.11 7.40 -8.86
N TYR A 325 -27.04 6.69 -8.48
CA TYR A 325 -26.29 5.86 -9.40
C TYR A 325 -26.49 4.36 -9.20
N ILE A 326 -26.70 3.89 -7.97
CA ILE A 326 -27.08 2.49 -7.66
C ILE A 326 -28.59 2.43 -7.53
N ASP A 327 -29.26 2.72 -8.63
CA ASP A 327 -30.71 2.70 -8.75
C ASP A 327 -31.27 1.27 -8.95
N ARG A 328 -32.61 1.17 -9.13
CA ARG A 328 -33.30 -0.10 -9.37
C ARG A 328 -32.73 -0.87 -10.56
N ARG A 329 -32.31 -0.18 -11.63
CA ARG A 329 -31.75 -0.80 -12.84
C ARG A 329 -30.41 -1.50 -12.54
N ILE A 330 -29.47 -0.84 -11.82
CA ILE A 330 -28.18 -1.44 -11.43
C ILE A 330 -28.40 -2.63 -10.49
N LYS A 331 -29.35 -2.53 -9.57
CA LYS A 331 -29.71 -3.64 -8.67
C LYS A 331 -30.29 -4.82 -9.45
N GLY A 332 -31.16 -4.55 -10.44
CA GLY A 332 -31.71 -5.56 -11.34
C GLY A 332 -30.63 -6.29 -12.14
N ILE A 333 -29.71 -5.55 -12.76
CA ILE A 333 -28.56 -6.11 -13.50
C ILE A 333 -27.70 -7.00 -12.58
N ALA A 334 -27.42 -6.55 -11.35
CA ALA A 334 -26.62 -7.34 -10.41
C ALA A 334 -27.36 -8.63 -10.00
N ARG A 335 -28.67 -8.57 -9.78
CA ARG A 335 -29.51 -9.72 -9.46
C ARG A 335 -29.54 -10.73 -10.62
N GLU A 336 -29.85 -10.28 -11.83
CA GLU A 336 -29.87 -11.11 -13.06
C GLU A 336 -28.55 -11.88 -13.24
N ILE A 337 -27.41 -11.21 -13.04
CA ILE A 337 -26.09 -11.85 -13.14
C ILE A 337 -25.89 -12.89 -12.05
N CYS A 338 -26.27 -12.59 -10.80
CA CYS A 338 -26.09 -13.52 -9.69
C CYS A 338 -26.97 -14.78 -9.86
N GLU A 339 -28.21 -14.63 -10.29
CA GLU A 339 -29.14 -15.73 -10.58
C GLU A 339 -28.62 -16.61 -11.72
N ARG A 340 -28.18 -16.01 -12.81
CA ARG A 340 -27.64 -16.73 -13.98
C ARG A 340 -26.36 -17.52 -13.66
N ASP A 341 -25.45 -16.93 -12.92
CA ASP A 341 -24.12 -17.49 -12.67
C ASP A 341 -24.01 -18.24 -11.32
N GLY A 342 -25.13 -18.41 -10.59
CA GLY A 342 -25.19 -19.14 -9.29
C GLY A 342 -24.36 -18.47 -8.20
N ILE A 343 -24.16 -17.13 -8.27
CA ILE A 343 -23.36 -16.36 -7.34
C ILE A 343 -24.26 -15.73 -6.29
N SER A 344 -23.87 -15.80 -5.00
CA SER A 344 -24.60 -15.10 -3.93
C SER A 344 -24.67 -13.59 -4.24
N ASN A 345 -25.87 -12.99 -4.19
CA ASN A 345 -26.09 -11.60 -4.54
C ASN A 345 -25.42 -10.65 -3.51
N PRO A 346 -24.30 -10.02 -3.86
CA PRO A 346 -23.56 -9.16 -2.92
C PRO A 346 -24.25 -7.80 -2.69
N VAL A 347 -25.26 -7.46 -3.49
CA VAL A 347 -26.00 -6.18 -3.45
C VAL A 347 -27.32 -6.33 -2.69
N GLY A 348 -27.78 -7.57 -2.47
CA GLY A 348 -29.05 -7.86 -1.79
C GLY A 348 -29.08 -7.48 -0.29
N HIS A 349 -27.92 -7.49 0.38
CA HIS A 349 -27.80 -7.12 1.81
C HIS A 349 -27.59 -5.62 2.06
N VAL A 350 -27.71 -4.79 1.03
CA VAL A 350 -27.32 -3.39 1.05
C VAL A 350 -28.44 -2.47 1.56
N TYR A 351 -29.66 -3.01 1.72
CA TYR A 351 -30.82 -2.27 2.25
C TYR A 351 -31.75 -3.24 3.03
N GLY A 352 -31.26 -3.72 4.18
CA GLY A 352 -32.09 -4.12 5.27
C GLY A 352 -32.12 -2.98 6.26
#